data_0021e88489954708790b0a6c1a3d823a
#
_entry.id   0021e88489954708790b0a6c1a3d823a
#
_cell.length_a   1.000
_cell.length_b   1.000
_cell.length_c   1.000
_cell.angle_alpha   90.00
_cell.angle_beta   90.00
_cell.angle_gamma   90.00
#
_symmetry.space_group_name_H-M   'P 1'
#
loop_
_entity.id
_entity.type
_entity.pdbx_description
1 polymer ?
#
loop_
_entity_poly.entity_id
_entity_poly.type
_entity_poly.pdbx_seq_one_letter_code
_entity_poly.pdbx_strand_id
1 'polypeptide(L)'
;MQEKTVKIPKRILNSLLASMAAGVVPRSGAKYIAIGRTGEIAALCRDLDAVADGGSATRFIIGKYGSGKSFLIQLMRGYAIERGFVCADADLSPERRLSSSNGGGLATYRELMKNLSSKASPEGGALSQIISKWLSDIQYEVAETGLPPDSPDFEKEISKRIYSVLREIETGIGAFDFARVILSLIHISEPPRLDV
;
A
#
# COMPACT_ATOMS: atom_id res chain seq x y z
N MET A 1 -23.99 16.29 28.41
CA MET A 1 -23.16 15.78 27.29
C MET A 1 -23.93 14.63 26.67
N GLN A 2 -24.51 14.83 25.47
CA GLN A 2 -25.14 13.73 24.75
C GLN A 2 -24.05 12.81 24.20
N GLU A 3 -23.97 11.58 24.69
CA GLU A 3 -23.16 10.52 24.07
C GLU A 3 -23.64 10.30 22.64
N LYS A 4 -22.84 10.74 21.66
CA LYS A 4 -23.05 10.37 20.27
C LYS A 4 -22.84 8.86 20.17
N THR A 5 -23.93 8.10 20.11
CA THR A 5 -23.89 6.65 19.85
C THR A 5 -23.29 6.44 18.46
N VAL A 6 -22.04 6.06 18.39
CA VAL A 6 -21.35 5.75 17.12
C VAL A 6 -21.81 4.37 16.66
N LYS A 7 -22.57 4.30 15.58
CA LYS A 7 -22.95 3.02 14.96
C LYS A 7 -21.73 2.40 14.28
N ILE A 8 -21.24 1.30 14.86
CA ILE A 8 -20.16 0.49 14.26
C ILE A 8 -20.78 -0.50 13.27
N PRO A 9 -20.34 -0.56 11.99
CA PRO A 9 -20.79 -1.59 11.06
C PRO A 9 -20.54 -2.99 11.59
N LYS A 10 -21.51 -3.91 11.48
CA LYS A 10 -21.44 -5.28 12.03
C LYS A 10 -20.15 -6.02 11.63
N ARG A 11 -19.70 -5.87 10.36
CA ARG A 11 -18.47 -6.48 9.88
C ARG A 11 -17.24 -6.00 10.68
N ILE A 12 -17.16 -4.70 10.93
CA ILE A 12 -16.04 -4.10 11.70
C ILE A 12 -16.13 -4.54 13.17
N LEU A 13 -17.31 -4.55 13.76
CA LEU A 13 -17.52 -5.01 15.12
C LEU A 13 -17.08 -6.46 15.30
N ASN A 14 -17.48 -7.36 14.42
CA ASN A 14 -17.07 -8.77 14.46
C ASN A 14 -15.56 -8.93 14.31
N SER A 15 -14.93 -8.18 13.40
CA SER A 15 -13.47 -8.18 13.24
C SER A 15 -12.73 -7.68 14.50
N LEU A 16 -13.25 -6.62 15.12
CA LEU A 16 -12.72 -6.12 16.39
C LEU A 16 -12.81 -7.17 17.51
N LEU A 17 -13.99 -7.77 17.69
CA LEU A 17 -14.20 -8.79 18.73
C LEU A 17 -13.31 -10.02 18.51
N ALA A 18 -13.17 -10.48 17.25
CA ALA A 18 -12.28 -11.58 16.91
C ALA A 18 -10.80 -11.26 17.21
N SER A 19 -10.34 -10.04 16.85
CA SER A 19 -8.97 -9.61 17.13
C SER A 19 -8.70 -9.51 18.63
N MET A 20 -9.65 -8.97 19.40
CA MET A 20 -9.54 -8.86 20.86
C MET A 20 -9.53 -10.24 21.51
N ALA A 21 -10.37 -11.17 21.07
CA ALA A 21 -10.39 -12.55 21.58
C ALA A 21 -9.09 -13.29 21.27
N ALA A 22 -8.46 -13.01 20.13
CA ALA A 22 -7.17 -13.57 19.74
C ALA A 22 -5.95 -12.86 20.38
N GLY A 23 -6.17 -11.78 21.12
CA GLY A 23 -5.09 -10.98 21.74
C GLY A 23 -4.21 -10.24 20.72
N VAL A 24 -4.71 -10.00 19.51
CA VAL A 24 -3.98 -9.30 18.44
C VAL A 24 -4.53 -7.90 18.22
N VAL A 25 -3.68 -7.01 17.71
CA VAL A 25 -4.09 -5.63 17.39
C VAL A 25 -5.00 -5.65 16.16
N PRO A 26 -6.22 -5.07 16.23
CA PRO A 26 -7.12 -5.04 15.09
C PRO A 26 -6.57 -4.16 13.96
N ARG A 27 -6.54 -4.68 12.74
CA ARG A 27 -6.13 -3.93 11.55
C ARG A 27 -7.20 -2.96 11.06
N SER A 28 -8.46 -3.27 11.30
CA SER A 28 -9.60 -2.42 10.95
C SER A 28 -10.43 -2.06 12.18
N GLY A 29 -11.00 -0.86 12.19
CA GLY A 29 -11.87 -0.41 13.28
C GLY A 29 -11.17 0.06 14.55
N ALA A 30 -9.85 0.13 14.59
CA ALA A 30 -9.07 0.58 15.75
C ALA A 30 -9.54 1.94 16.29
N LYS A 31 -10.04 2.84 15.43
CA LYS A 31 -10.57 4.16 15.80
C LYS A 31 -11.76 4.12 16.75
N TYR A 32 -12.54 3.05 16.74
CA TYR A 32 -13.71 2.90 17.62
C TYR A 32 -13.36 2.52 19.06
N ILE A 33 -12.15 2.03 19.28
CA ILE A 33 -11.64 1.61 20.59
C ILE A 33 -10.45 2.45 21.07
N ALA A 34 -10.09 3.52 20.33
CA ALA A 34 -9.01 4.44 20.66
C ALA A 34 -9.43 5.43 21.74
N ILE A 35 -9.45 4.99 23.00
CA ILE A 35 -9.84 5.80 24.17
C ILE A 35 -8.60 6.42 24.79
N GLY A 36 -8.68 7.71 25.16
CA GLY A 36 -7.65 8.41 25.93
C GLY A 36 -6.39 8.81 25.15
N ARG A 37 -6.38 8.72 23.80
CA ARG A 37 -5.22 9.00 22.94
C ARG A 37 -5.42 10.19 21.99
N THR A 38 -6.25 11.13 22.39
CA THR A 38 -6.63 12.27 21.53
C THR A 38 -5.41 13.12 21.12
N GLY A 39 -4.46 13.32 22.04
CA GLY A 39 -3.24 14.10 21.80
C GLY A 39 -2.32 13.44 20.78
N GLU A 40 -2.07 12.13 20.94
CA GLU A 40 -1.23 11.34 20.04
C GLU A 40 -1.87 11.24 18.64
N ILE A 41 -3.17 10.99 18.59
CA ILE A 41 -3.92 10.93 17.33
C ILE A 41 -3.84 12.28 16.60
N ALA A 42 -4.05 13.39 17.29
CA ALA A 42 -3.96 14.72 16.71
C ALA A 42 -2.54 15.02 16.18
N ALA A 43 -1.50 14.57 16.89
CA ALA A 43 -0.12 14.73 16.43
C ALA A 43 0.16 13.91 15.16
N LEU A 44 -0.29 12.65 15.12
CA LEU A 44 -0.14 11.78 13.94
C LEU A 44 -0.94 12.30 12.74
N CYS A 45 -2.13 12.85 12.97
CA CYS A 45 -2.92 13.47 11.91
C CYS A 45 -2.22 14.69 11.30
N ARG A 46 -1.57 15.53 12.12
CA ARG A 46 -0.77 16.66 11.61
C ARG A 46 0.42 16.19 10.77
N ASP A 47 1.07 15.07 11.14
CA ASP A 47 2.14 14.48 10.34
C ASP A 47 1.61 14.03 8.97
N LEU A 48 0.43 13.39 8.92
CA LEU A 48 -0.21 13.00 7.67
C LEU A 48 -0.58 14.23 6.80
N ASP A 49 -1.07 15.31 7.42
CA ASP A 49 -1.39 16.55 6.72
C ASP A 49 -0.12 17.16 6.11
N ALA A 50 1.00 17.22 6.86
CA ALA A 50 2.27 17.70 6.35
C ALA A 50 2.81 16.86 5.17
N VAL A 51 2.64 15.54 5.21
CA VAL A 51 3.02 14.65 4.10
C VAL A 51 2.10 14.85 2.89
N ALA A 52 0.80 15.05 3.10
CA ALA A 52 -0.15 15.34 2.02
C ALA A 52 0.18 16.65 1.29
N ASP A 53 0.73 17.63 2.01
CA ASP A 53 1.18 18.90 1.47
C ASP A 53 2.56 18.83 0.78
N GLY A 54 3.10 17.62 0.56
CA GLY A 54 4.38 17.37 -0.12
C GLY A 54 5.59 17.42 0.81
N GLY A 55 5.39 17.51 2.12
CA GLY A 55 6.44 17.44 3.12
C GLY A 55 6.80 16.01 3.53
N SER A 56 7.56 15.88 4.61
CA SER A 56 7.90 14.59 5.22
C SER A 56 7.79 14.67 6.74
N ALA A 57 7.55 13.52 7.38
CA ALA A 57 7.52 13.41 8.83
C ALA A 57 8.19 12.12 9.28
N THR A 58 8.92 12.18 10.38
CA THR A 58 9.50 11.01 11.06
C THR A 58 9.09 11.02 12.52
N ARG A 59 8.59 9.89 13.02
CA ARG A 59 8.12 9.79 14.39
C ARG A 59 8.60 8.51 15.05
N PHE A 60 9.19 8.64 16.24
CA PHE A 60 9.57 7.53 17.10
C PHE A 60 8.50 7.34 18.19
N ILE A 61 7.99 6.11 18.31
CA ILE A 61 7.02 5.73 19.35
C ILE A 61 7.75 4.87 20.37
N ILE A 62 8.00 5.43 21.56
CA ILE A 62 8.73 4.78 22.63
C ILE A 62 7.77 4.50 23.80
N GLY A 63 7.88 3.32 24.39
CA GLY A 63 7.06 2.93 25.55
C GLY A 63 7.34 1.51 26.00
N LYS A 64 6.90 1.18 27.21
CA LYS A 64 7.04 -0.18 27.79
C LYS A 64 6.26 -1.21 26.97
N TYR A 65 6.57 -2.49 27.17
CA TYR A 65 5.77 -3.57 26.60
C TYR A 65 4.30 -3.43 27.05
N GLY A 66 3.35 -3.68 26.15
CA GLY A 66 1.93 -3.54 26.46
C GLY A 66 1.39 -2.10 26.46
N SER A 67 2.21 -1.06 26.26
CA SER A 67 1.75 0.35 26.25
C SER A 67 0.90 0.75 25.01
N GLY A 68 0.63 -0.17 24.10
CA GLY A 68 -0.20 0.06 22.92
C GLY A 68 0.51 0.74 21.75
N LYS A 69 1.84 0.59 21.60
CA LYS A 69 2.61 1.12 20.48
C LYS A 69 2.12 0.56 19.13
N SER A 70 1.98 -0.75 19.04
CA SER A 70 1.49 -1.42 17.83
C SER A 70 0.04 -1.02 17.50
N PHE A 71 -0.79 -0.82 18.54
CA PHE A 71 -2.14 -0.30 18.38
C PHE A 71 -2.13 1.11 17.75
N LEU A 72 -1.26 2.00 18.24
CA LEU A 72 -1.15 3.36 17.73
C LEU A 72 -0.65 3.39 16.27
N ILE A 73 0.28 2.50 15.90
CA ILE A 73 0.76 2.34 14.52
C ILE A 73 -0.39 1.88 13.61
N GLN A 74 -1.17 0.87 14.01
CA GLN A 74 -2.31 0.39 13.24
C GLN A 74 -3.43 1.43 13.14
N LEU A 75 -3.63 2.22 14.19
CA LEU A 75 -4.58 3.32 14.18
C LEU A 75 -4.16 4.41 13.17
N MET A 76 -2.89 4.80 13.17
CA MET A 76 -2.32 5.74 12.18
C MET A 76 -2.46 5.22 10.75
N ARG A 77 -2.14 3.93 10.53
CA ARG A 77 -2.33 3.27 9.23
C ARG A 77 -3.77 3.38 8.75
N GLY A 78 -4.74 3.15 9.63
CA GLY A 78 -6.17 3.32 9.31
C GLY A 78 -6.51 4.74 8.86
N TYR A 79 -6.05 5.75 9.58
CA TYR A 79 -6.26 7.16 9.21
C TYR A 79 -5.56 7.54 7.90
N ALA A 80 -4.36 7.01 7.65
CA ALA A 80 -3.64 7.24 6.40
C ALA A 80 -4.38 6.64 5.20
N ILE A 81 -4.83 5.39 5.30
CA ILE A 81 -5.61 4.69 4.26
C ILE A 81 -6.94 5.43 3.98
N GLU A 82 -7.65 5.88 5.01
CA GLU A 82 -8.90 6.65 4.84
C GLU A 82 -8.67 7.96 4.06
N ARG A 83 -7.49 8.56 4.21
CA ARG A 83 -7.05 9.77 3.49
C ARG A 83 -6.45 9.50 2.10
N GLY A 84 -6.44 8.24 1.65
CA GLY A 84 -5.93 7.85 0.32
C GLY A 84 -4.43 7.56 0.26
N PHE A 85 -3.73 7.52 1.39
CA PHE A 85 -2.34 7.10 1.42
C PHE A 85 -2.17 5.62 1.12
N VAL A 86 -1.04 5.27 0.54
CA VAL A 86 -0.52 3.91 0.49
C VAL A 86 0.35 3.70 1.73
N CYS A 87 0.14 2.59 2.42
CA CYS A 87 0.87 2.26 3.63
C CYS A 87 1.65 0.96 3.45
N ALA A 88 2.88 0.93 3.94
CA ALA A 88 3.69 -0.28 4.02
C ALA A 88 4.19 -0.45 5.46
N ASP A 89 4.04 -1.64 6.02
CA ASP A 89 4.48 -1.96 7.36
C ASP A 89 5.34 -3.23 7.37
N ALA A 90 6.36 -3.25 8.21
CA ALA A 90 7.20 -4.43 8.43
C ALA A 90 7.61 -4.54 9.89
N ASP A 91 7.54 -5.76 10.41
CA ASP A 91 8.13 -6.09 11.70
C ASP A 91 9.62 -6.37 11.54
N LEU A 92 10.46 -5.64 12.27
CA LEU A 92 11.90 -5.90 12.29
C LEU A 92 12.18 -7.15 13.15
N SER A 93 12.99 -8.05 12.61
CA SER A 93 13.47 -9.26 13.28
C SER A 93 14.98 -9.41 13.08
N PRO A 94 15.64 -10.34 13.76
CA PRO A 94 17.06 -10.61 13.53
C PRO A 94 17.41 -10.90 12.07
N GLU A 95 16.48 -11.52 11.31
CA GLU A 95 16.63 -11.85 9.89
C GLU A 95 16.29 -10.68 8.97
N ARG A 96 15.53 -9.70 9.47
CA ARG A 96 15.02 -8.52 8.75
C ARG A 96 15.63 -7.23 9.30
N ARG A 97 16.94 -7.14 9.33
CA ARG A 97 17.67 -5.94 9.74
C ARG A 97 17.91 -5.04 8.55
N LEU A 98 17.68 -3.73 8.71
CA LEU A 98 17.92 -2.74 7.65
C LEU A 98 19.39 -2.66 7.23
N SER A 99 20.32 -2.98 8.14
CA SER A 99 21.77 -2.84 7.95
C SER A 99 22.52 -4.16 8.09
N SER A 100 22.10 -5.23 7.41
CA SER A 100 22.86 -6.47 7.43
C SER A 100 23.51 -6.76 6.08
N SER A 101 24.76 -7.20 6.11
CA SER A 101 25.51 -7.67 4.92
C SER A 101 24.91 -8.93 4.28
N ASN A 102 23.99 -9.61 4.95
CA ASN A 102 23.42 -10.91 4.55
C ASN A 102 21.99 -10.80 3.96
N GLY A 103 21.68 -9.73 3.23
CA GLY A 103 20.39 -9.59 2.55
C GLY A 103 19.20 -9.21 3.44
N GLY A 104 19.43 -8.80 4.68
CA GLY A 104 18.37 -8.39 5.62
C GLY A 104 17.54 -7.19 5.11
N GLY A 105 18.17 -6.24 4.43
CA GLY A 105 17.47 -5.12 3.79
C GLY A 105 16.49 -5.57 2.71
N LEU A 106 16.88 -6.57 1.89
CA LEU A 106 16.01 -7.15 0.87
C LEU A 106 14.82 -7.90 1.51
N ALA A 107 15.07 -8.62 2.62
CA ALA A 107 13.98 -9.30 3.35
C ALA A 107 12.97 -8.29 3.94
N THR A 108 13.45 -7.17 4.49
CA THR A 108 12.60 -6.07 4.97
C THR A 108 11.82 -5.43 3.82
N TYR A 109 12.46 -5.17 2.69
CA TYR A 109 11.79 -4.63 1.49
C TYR A 109 10.68 -5.57 0.99
N ARG A 110 10.95 -6.87 0.90
CA ARG A 110 9.93 -7.86 0.51
C ARG A 110 8.73 -7.87 1.45
N GLU A 111 8.98 -7.75 2.76
CA GLU A 111 7.90 -7.66 3.75
C GLU A 111 7.07 -6.39 3.59
N LEU A 112 7.72 -5.22 3.38
CA LEU A 112 7.04 -3.96 3.09
C LEU A 112 6.15 -4.08 1.85
N MET A 113 6.66 -4.66 0.76
CA MET A 113 5.89 -4.82 -0.49
C MET A 113 4.73 -5.80 -0.34
N LYS A 114 4.91 -6.89 0.42
CA LYS A 114 3.85 -7.85 0.74
C LYS A 114 2.73 -7.21 1.56
N ASN A 115 3.10 -6.36 2.53
CA ASN A 115 2.16 -5.68 3.43
C ASN A 115 1.68 -4.32 2.87
N LEU A 116 2.04 -4.00 1.63
CA LEU A 116 1.58 -2.76 1.00
C LEU A 116 0.06 -2.75 0.95
N SER A 117 -0.53 -1.68 1.45
CA SER A 117 -1.97 -1.52 1.62
C SER A 117 -2.46 -0.20 1.06
N SER A 118 -3.67 -0.20 0.56
CA SER A 118 -4.36 0.96 0.03
C SER A 118 -5.82 0.94 0.45
N LYS A 119 -6.59 1.95 0.07
CA LYS A 119 -8.03 1.99 0.33
C LYS A 119 -8.78 0.83 -0.34
N ALA A 120 -8.31 0.36 -1.50
CA ALA A 120 -8.90 -0.79 -2.20
C ALA A 120 -8.48 -2.13 -1.57
N SER A 121 -7.25 -2.22 -1.03
CA SER A 121 -6.70 -3.40 -0.36
C SER A 121 -6.16 -3.05 1.04
N PRO A 122 -7.02 -2.84 2.03
CA PRO A 122 -6.60 -2.38 3.35
C PRO A 122 -5.85 -3.43 4.17
N GLU A 123 -5.99 -4.71 3.84
CA GLU A 123 -5.36 -5.82 4.59
C GLU A 123 -3.96 -6.20 4.06
N GLY A 124 -3.48 -5.55 3.00
CA GLY A 124 -2.21 -5.82 2.33
C GLY A 124 -2.38 -6.29 0.89
N GLY A 125 -1.26 -6.57 0.21
CA GLY A 125 -1.26 -7.07 -1.18
C GLY A 125 -1.70 -6.02 -2.22
N ALA A 126 -1.66 -4.73 -1.88
CA ALA A 126 -2.09 -3.67 -2.78
C ALA A 126 -1.18 -3.49 -4.00
N LEU A 127 0.06 -3.98 -3.96
CA LEU A 127 1.03 -3.76 -5.04
C LEU A 127 0.54 -4.27 -6.40
N SER A 128 0.04 -5.49 -6.47
CA SER A 128 -0.48 -6.08 -7.71
C SER A 128 -1.67 -5.28 -8.27
N GLN A 129 -2.57 -4.83 -7.41
CA GLN A 129 -3.72 -4.03 -7.84
C GLN A 129 -3.30 -2.64 -8.33
N ILE A 130 -2.32 -2.01 -7.68
CA ILE A 130 -1.77 -0.72 -8.11
C ILE A 130 -1.14 -0.85 -9.49
N ILE A 131 -0.31 -1.89 -9.70
CA ILE A 131 0.34 -2.15 -10.99
C ILE A 131 -0.71 -2.47 -12.06
N SER A 132 -1.67 -3.36 -11.78
CA SER A 132 -2.71 -3.72 -12.75
C SER A 132 -3.56 -2.52 -13.15
N LYS A 133 -3.92 -1.67 -12.19
CA LYS A 133 -4.66 -0.44 -12.47
C LYS A 133 -3.84 0.50 -13.36
N TRP A 134 -2.59 0.75 -13.02
CA TRP A 134 -1.70 1.60 -13.81
C TRP A 134 -1.53 1.10 -15.24
N LEU A 135 -1.36 -0.23 -15.44
CA LEU A 135 -1.31 -0.82 -16.78
C LEU A 135 -2.61 -0.63 -17.56
N SER A 136 -3.75 -0.82 -16.89
CA SER A 136 -5.05 -0.59 -17.52
C SER A 136 -5.26 0.88 -17.91
N ASP A 137 -4.81 1.80 -17.07
CA ASP A 137 -4.89 3.24 -17.36
C ASP A 137 -4.02 3.58 -18.61
N ILE A 138 -2.80 3.03 -18.73
CA ILE A 138 -1.95 3.19 -19.92
C ILE A 138 -2.62 2.60 -21.17
N GLN A 139 -3.17 1.38 -21.09
CA GLN A 139 -3.86 0.75 -22.20
C GLN A 139 -5.05 1.58 -22.69
N TYR A 140 -5.82 2.13 -21.76
CA TYR A 140 -6.95 2.99 -22.04
C TYR A 140 -6.49 4.28 -22.77
N GLU A 141 -5.46 4.96 -22.25
CA GLU A 141 -4.90 6.15 -22.88
C GLU A 141 -4.37 5.89 -24.30
N VAL A 142 -3.74 4.73 -24.54
CA VAL A 142 -3.28 4.35 -25.89
C VAL A 142 -4.45 4.04 -26.81
N ALA A 143 -5.51 3.40 -26.30
CA ALA A 143 -6.72 3.15 -27.09
C ALA A 143 -7.42 4.45 -27.54
N GLU A 144 -7.39 5.50 -26.72
CA GLU A 144 -7.93 6.82 -27.09
C GLU A 144 -7.16 7.48 -28.27
N THR A 145 -5.94 7.05 -28.57
CA THR A 145 -5.20 7.52 -29.76
C THR A 145 -5.73 6.95 -31.06
N GLY A 146 -6.70 6.02 -31.04
CA GLY A 146 -7.31 5.40 -32.18
C GLY A 146 -6.51 4.22 -32.77
N LEU A 147 -5.45 3.78 -32.08
CA LEU A 147 -4.71 2.58 -32.47
C LEU A 147 -5.55 1.32 -32.15
N PRO A 148 -5.67 0.36 -33.08
CA PRO A 148 -6.38 -0.89 -32.82
C PRO A 148 -5.71 -1.67 -31.67
N PRO A 149 -6.45 -2.18 -30.67
CA PRO A 149 -5.87 -2.87 -29.50
C PRO A 149 -4.99 -4.08 -29.85
N ASP A 150 -5.27 -4.77 -30.97
CA ASP A 150 -4.52 -5.95 -31.42
C ASP A 150 -3.40 -5.63 -32.42
N SER A 151 -3.04 -4.35 -32.58
CA SER A 151 -2.01 -3.96 -33.56
C SER A 151 -0.61 -3.95 -32.88
N PRO A 152 0.45 -4.30 -33.66
CA PRO A 152 1.83 -4.16 -33.18
C PRO A 152 2.21 -2.72 -32.76
N ASP A 153 1.56 -1.72 -33.36
CA ASP A 153 1.79 -0.32 -33.00
C ASP A 153 1.17 0.04 -31.67
N PHE A 154 0.06 -0.58 -31.27
CA PHE A 154 -0.55 -0.45 -29.96
C PHE A 154 0.39 -0.97 -28.85
N GLU A 155 0.91 -2.19 -29.02
CA GLU A 155 1.87 -2.79 -28.07
C GLU A 155 3.16 -1.95 -27.97
N LYS A 156 3.64 -1.43 -29.09
CA LYS A 156 4.83 -0.58 -29.14
C LYS A 156 4.62 0.74 -28.40
N GLU A 157 3.45 1.37 -28.54
CA GLU A 157 3.15 2.62 -27.84
C GLU A 157 2.96 2.41 -26.33
N ILE A 158 2.31 1.30 -25.90
CA ILE A 158 2.25 0.92 -24.49
C ILE A 158 3.66 0.75 -23.92
N SER A 159 4.51 -0.04 -24.59
CA SER A 159 5.89 -0.27 -24.18
C SER A 159 6.66 1.04 -24.02
N LYS A 160 6.53 1.94 -24.99
CA LYS A 160 7.18 3.26 -24.99
C LYS A 160 6.72 4.11 -23.77
N ARG A 161 5.42 4.11 -23.46
CA ARG A 161 4.90 4.84 -22.28
C ARG A 161 5.39 4.26 -20.96
N ILE A 162 5.40 2.94 -20.83
CA ILE A 162 5.96 2.27 -19.67
C ILE A 162 7.43 2.64 -19.49
N TYR A 163 8.24 2.55 -20.56
CA TYR A 163 9.66 2.91 -20.49
C TYR A 163 9.87 4.40 -20.19
N SER A 164 9.02 5.31 -20.67
CA SER A 164 9.15 6.74 -20.35
C SER A 164 8.96 7.01 -18.85
N VAL A 165 7.91 6.46 -18.25
CA VAL A 165 7.64 6.62 -16.82
C VAL A 165 8.76 6.00 -15.96
N LEU A 166 9.24 4.81 -16.34
CA LEU A 166 10.30 4.14 -15.58
C LEU A 166 11.65 4.86 -15.68
N ARG A 167 11.94 5.54 -16.80
CA ARG A 167 13.12 6.39 -16.94
C ARG A 167 13.09 7.62 -16.04
N GLU A 168 11.92 8.17 -15.78
CA GLU A 168 11.76 9.30 -14.85
C GLU A 168 11.99 8.90 -13.39
N ILE A 169 11.64 7.65 -13.04
CA ILE A 169 11.76 7.13 -11.68
C ILE A 169 13.21 6.71 -11.37
N GLU A 170 13.95 6.20 -12.35
CA GLU A 170 15.27 5.62 -12.11
C GLU A 170 16.25 5.85 -13.27
N THR A 171 17.43 6.35 -12.96
CA THR A 171 18.54 6.51 -13.91
C THR A 171 19.45 5.28 -13.98
N GLY A 172 19.07 4.12 -13.41
CA GLY A 172 19.90 2.94 -13.23
C GLY A 172 19.46 1.69 -14.01
N ILE A 173 20.31 0.66 -13.97
CA ILE A 173 20.12 -0.64 -14.64
C ILE A 173 18.84 -1.34 -14.17
N GLY A 174 18.41 -1.13 -12.91
CA GLY A 174 17.22 -1.74 -12.33
C GLY A 174 15.92 -1.35 -12.99
N ALA A 175 15.81 -0.14 -13.56
CA ALA A 175 14.59 0.32 -14.27
C ALA A 175 14.27 -0.53 -15.50
N PHE A 176 15.29 -0.97 -16.22
CA PHE A 176 15.12 -1.80 -17.41
C PHE A 176 14.59 -3.20 -17.07
N ASP A 177 15.14 -3.83 -16.02
CA ASP A 177 14.68 -5.15 -15.58
C ASP A 177 13.27 -5.09 -15.00
N PHE A 178 12.95 -4.03 -14.26
CA PHE A 178 11.58 -3.79 -13.76
C PHE A 178 10.59 -3.60 -14.92
N ALA A 179 10.96 -2.82 -15.96
CA ALA A 179 10.14 -2.64 -17.16
C ALA A 179 9.82 -3.98 -17.84
N ARG A 180 10.81 -4.87 -17.98
CA ARG A 180 10.60 -6.21 -18.56
C ARG A 180 9.63 -7.05 -17.77
N VAL A 181 9.69 -7.01 -16.44
CA VAL A 181 8.73 -7.72 -15.57
C VAL A 181 7.32 -7.15 -15.77
N ILE A 182 7.16 -5.82 -15.79
CA ILE A 182 5.86 -5.19 -16.02
C ILE A 182 5.29 -5.54 -17.39
N LEU A 183 6.11 -5.50 -18.44
CA LEU A 183 5.67 -5.87 -19.80
C LEU A 183 5.27 -7.35 -19.88
N SER A 184 5.94 -8.24 -19.16
CA SER A 184 5.54 -9.65 -19.11
C SER A 184 4.17 -9.87 -18.46
N LEU A 185 3.76 -9.01 -17.52
CA LEU A 185 2.45 -9.07 -16.89
C LEU A 185 1.30 -8.72 -17.88
N ILE A 186 1.57 -7.86 -18.86
CA ILE A 186 0.59 -7.52 -19.91
C ILE A 186 0.27 -8.75 -20.76
N HIS A 187 1.28 -9.50 -21.16
CA HIS A 187 1.10 -10.72 -21.97
C HIS A 187 0.44 -11.87 -21.20
N ILE A 188 0.57 -11.91 -19.87
CA ILE A 188 -0.07 -12.92 -19.02
C ILE A 188 -1.55 -12.60 -18.79
N SER A 189 -1.93 -11.32 -18.79
CA SER A 189 -3.31 -10.87 -18.58
C SER A 189 -4.20 -10.95 -19.83
N GLU A 190 -3.65 -11.25 -21.01
CA GLU A 190 -4.45 -11.58 -22.18
C GLU A 190 -5.04 -12.99 -22.01
N PRO A 191 -6.39 -13.17 -22.16
CA PRO A 191 -6.96 -14.52 -22.18
C PRO A 191 -6.35 -15.28 -23.36
N PRO A 192 -6.08 -16.60 -23.21
CA PRO A 192 -5.54 -17.40 -24.30
C PRO A 192 -6.46 -17.25 -25.50
N ARG A 193 -5.91 -16.83 -26.66
CA ARG A 193 -6.66 -16.76 -27.91
C ARG A 193 -7.17 -18.19 -28.18
N LEU A 194 -8.47 -18.38 -28.08
CA LEU A 194 -9.11 -19.56 -28.59
C LEU A 194 -9.03 -19.46 -30.12
N ASP A 195 -8.00 -20.07 -30.70
CA ASP A 195 -7.94 -20.32 -32.14
C ASP A 195 -9.12 -21.22 -32.47
N VAL A 196 -10.13 -20.64 -33.10
CA VAL A 196 -11.29 -21.34 -33.68
C VAL A 196 -10.95 -21.76 -35.09
#